data_cffb11074e191dbb18338e5abb889134
#
_entry.id   cffb11074e191dbb18338e5abb889134
#
_cell.length_a   1.000
_cell.length_b   1.000
_cell.length_c   1.000
_cell.angle_alpha   90.00
_cell.angle_beta   90.00
_cell.angle_gamma   90.00
#
_symmetry.space_group_name_H-M   'P 1'
#
loop_
_entity.id
_entity.type
_entity.pdbx_description
1 polymer ?
#
loop_
_entity_poly.entity_id
_entity_poly.type
_entity_poly.pdbx_seq_one_letter_code
_entity_poly.pdbx_strand_id
1 'polypeptide(L)'
;LRRQRQMCIRDRPKTTLEVLKKNEWLLSSKFSVTDVTSVKTELIKYLKGFDTENFILSHPISGSHLSGFENSSENLFAGKTTIISSLGSSKFHLDRIQNLWKSLKSNVIELDYENHDKLFSLTSHLPHFVAYSLMKVLHDNNIDISTYAGAGLKEFIRLSQSSPEMWGDIFQSNAHLNKHIDELVEKLIELKELSSSKDGFALKEYLNHFKQ
;
A
#
# COMPACT_ATOMS: atom_id res chain seq x y z
N LEU A 1 -0.44 26.32 10.40
CA LEU A 1 0.44 25.24 10.88
C LEU A 1 -0.34 23.98 11.34
N ARG A 2 -1.49 24.10 12.07
CA ARG A 2 -2.29 22.94 12.48
C ARG A 2 -2.98 22.22 11.29
N ARG A 3 -3.44 22.96 10.26
CA ARG A 3 -4.07 22.36 9.07
C ARG A 3 -3.07 21.56 8.21
N GLN A 4 -1.82 22.00 8.15
CA GLN A 4 -0.77 21.34 7.36
C GLN A 4 -0.30 20.01 7.97
N ARG A 5 -0.22 19.91 9.31
CA ARG A 5 0.07 18.63 10.00
C ARG A 5 -1.01 17.56 9.78
N GLN A 6 -2.25 17.95 9.47
CA GLN A 6 -3.33 17.00 9.20
C GLN A 6 -3.26 16.38 7.78
N MET A 7 -2.59 17.00 6.81
CA MET A 7 -2.47 16.43 5.47
C MET A 7 -1.50 15.23 5.40
N CYS A 8 -0.41 15.25 6.16
CA CYS A 8 0.57 14.15 6.19
C CYS A 8 0.16 12.95 7.05
N ILE A 9 -0.97 13.03 7.75
CA ILE A 9 -1.46 11.99 8.67
C ILE A 9 -2.61 11.17 8.03
N ARG A 10 -3.14 11.60 6.88
CA ARG A 10 -4.36 11.03 6.27
C ARG A 10 -4.15 9.80 5.41
N ASP A 11 -2.91 9.45 5.13
CA ASP A 11 -2.52 8.22 4.41
C ASP A 11 -2.46 6.98 5.33
N ARG A 12 -2.41 7.19 6.65
CA ARG A 12 -2.40 6.11 7.64
C ARG A 12 -3.82 5.57 7.87
N PRO A 13 -4.06 4.26 7.72
CA PRO A 13 -5.41 3.67 7.84
C PRO A 13 -6.13 4.01 9.14
N LYS A 14 -5.47 3.86 10.28
CA LYS A 14 -6.05 4.17 11.60
C LYS A 14 -6.41 5.63 11.75
N THR A 15 -5.53 6.54 11.34
CA THR A 15 -5.77 7.98 11.46
C THR A 15 -6.89 8.46 10.56
N THR A 16 -6.99 7.92 9.33
CA THR A 16 -8.09 8.24 8.43
C THR A 16 -9.44 7.84 9.03
N LEU A 17 -9.51 6.65 9.62
CA LEU A 17 -10.72 6.19 10.29
C LEU A 17 -11.11 7.09 11.47
N GLU A 18 -10.14 7.52 12.30
CA GLU A 18 -10.39 8.47 13.39
C GLU A 18 -10.89 9.83 12.90
N VAL A 19 -10.30 10.35 11.81
CA VAL A 19 -10.73 11.62 11.20
C VAL A 19 -12.14 11.50 10.65
N LEU A 20 -12.47 10.39 9.99
CA LEU A 20 -13.82 10.16 9.47
C LEU A 20 -14.84 10.07 10.60
N LYS A 21 -14.56 9.31 11.65
CA LYS A 21 -15.43 9.22 12.85
C LYS A 21 -15.72 10.57 13.50
N LYS A 22 -14.74 11.46 13.53
CA LYS A 22 -14.92 12.84 14.04
C LYS A 22 -15.70 13.74 13.09
N ASN A 23 -15.91 13.33 11.85
CA ASN A 23 -16.55 14.09 10.79
C ASN A 23 -17.63 13.27 10.07
N GLU A 24 -18.35 12.41 10.78
CA GLU A 24 -19.41 11.54 10.22
C GLU A 24 -20.47 12.30 9.43
N TRP A 25 -20.72 13.54 9.78
CA TRP A 25 -21.64 14.42 9.09
C TRP A 25 -21.31 14.58 7.59
N LEU A 26 -20.05 14.32 7.18
CA LEU A 26 -19.65 14.33 5.78
C LEU A 26 -20.36 13.25 4.98
N LEU A 27 -20.68 12.08 5.57
CA LEU A 27 -21.31 10.95 4.90
C LEU A 27 -22.76 11.24 4.51
N SER A 28 -23.44 12.15 5.23
CA SER A 28 -24.80 12.62 4.91
C SER A 28 -24.81 13.98 4.21
N SER A 29 -23.66 14.48 3.79
CA SER A 29 -23.54 15.80 3.17
C SER A 29 -23.69 15.71 1.64
N LYS A 30 -23.94 16.86 1.01
CA LYS A 30 -23.92 17.00 -0.48
C LYS A 30 -22.52 17.01 -1.09
N PHE A 31 -21.47 16.91 -0.28
CA PHE A 31 -20.09 16.96 -0.76
C PHE A 31 -19.65 15.57 -1.25
N SER A 32 -18.86 15.53 -2.31
CA SER A 32 -18.13 14.30 -2.66
C SER A 32 -16.97 14.11 -1.69
N VAL A 33 -16.89 12.96 -1.04
CA VAL A 33 -15.90 12.63 -0.03
C VAL A 33 -15.01 11.52 -0.54
N THR A 34 -13.72 11.62 -0.28
CA THR A 34 -12.75 10.57 -0.62
C THR A 34 -11.66 10.49 0.43
N ASP A 35 -11.08 9.31 0.58
CA ASP A 35 -9.86 9.06 1.35
C ASP A 35 -8.64 8.92 0.45
N VAL A 36 -7.48 8.68 1.04
CA VAL A 36 -6.21 8.41 0.33
C VAL A 36 -5.42 7.27 0.98
N THR A 37 -6.08 6.43 1.77
CA THR A 37 -5.39 5.37 2.51
C THR A 37 -4.90 4.23 1.62
N SER A 38 -3.81 3.60 2.04
CA SER A 38 -3.24 2.43 1.36
C SER A 38 -3.98 1.13 1.64
N VAL A 39 -4.76 1.05 2.74
CA VAL A 39 -5.55 -0.12 3.14
C VAL A 39 -6.98 0.27 3.37
N LYS A 40 -7.93 -0.50 2.85
CA LYS A 40 -9.36 -0.19 2.87
C LYS A 40 -10.17 -1.00 3.89
N THR A 41 -9.64 -2.14 4.37
CA THR A 41 -10.39 -3.10 5.19
C THR A 41 -11.18 -2.46 6.34
N GLU A 42 -10.51 -1.70 7.22
CA GLU A 42 -11.17 -1.11 8.40
C GLU A 42 -12.10 0.05 8.02
N LEU A 43 -11.74 0.83 6.99
CA LEU A 43 -12.56 1.90 6.47
C LEU A 43 -13.86 1.36 5.87
N ILE A 44 -13.78 0.29 5.08
CA ILE A 44 -14.95 -0.38 4.49
C ILE A 44 -15.86 -0.96 5.58
N LYS A 45 -15.30 -1.64 6.58
CA LYS A 45 -16.07 -2.16 7.71
C LYS A 45 -16.89 -1.06 8.39
N TYR A 46 -16.28 0.08 8.60
CA TYR A 46 -16.94 1.22 9.22
C TYR A 46 -18.02 1.81 8.30
N LEU A 47 -17.71 2.03 7.03
CA LEU A 47 -18.61 2.64 6.05
C LEU A 47 -19.85 1.79 5.75
N LYS A 48 -19.80 0.47 5.92
CA LYS A 48 -20.97 -0.42 5.74
C LYS A 48 -22.16 -0.09 6.66
N GLY A 49 -21.94 0.69 7.72
CA GLY A 49 -23.00 1.17 8.63
C GLY A 49 -23.68 2.47 8.18
N PHE A 50 -23.28 3.04 7.05
CA PHE A 50 -23.73 4.35 6.57
C PHE A 50 -24.21 4.30 5.12
N ASP A 51 -24.95 5.34 4.73
CA ASP A 51 -25.12 5.62 3.31
C ASP A 51 -23.80 6.13 2.73
N THR A 52 -23.33 5.47 1.68
CA THR A 52 -22.05 5.75 1.04
C THR A 52 -22.18 6.37 -0.34
N GLU A 53 -23.38 6.90 -0.67
CA GLU A 53 -23.65 7.48 -1.98
C GLU A 53 -22.62 8.53 -2.40
N ASN A 54 -22.14 9.33 -1.44
CA ASN A 54 -21.20 10.43 -1.68
C ASN A 54 -19.73 10.09 -1.38
N PHE A 55 -19.41 8.84 -0.97
CA PHE A 55 -18.06 8.44 -0.57
C PHE A 55 -17.41 7.54 -1.62
N ILE A 56 -16.26 7.96 -2.14
CA ILE A 56 -15.44 7.19 -3.09
C ILE A 56 -14.10 6.87 -2.44
N LEU A 57 -13.78 5.58 -2.34
CA LEU A 57 -12.47 5.14 -1.88
C LEU A 57 -11.41 5.50 -2.93
N SER A 58 -10.30 6.11 -2.51
CA SER A 58 -9.16 6.40 -3.37
C SER A 58 -7.84 5.95 -2.76
N HIS A 59 -6.94 5.44 -3.60
CA HIS A 59 -5.57 5.08 -3.22
C HIS A 59 -4.62 5.59 -4.29
N PRO A 60 -4.03 6.77 -4.15
CA PRO A 60 -2.97 7.24 -5.03
C PRO A 60 -1.71 6.41 -4.79
N ILE A 61 -1.24 5.70 -5.82
CA ILE A 61 0.01 4.94 -5.80
C ILE A 61 1.15 5.91 -6.07
N SER A 62 1.34 6.79 -5.11
CA SER A 62 2.34 7.84 -5.16
C SER A 62 2.84 8.11 -3.75
N GLY A 63 4.13 8.09 -3.57
CA GLY A 63 4.76 8.38 -2.30
C GLY A 63 6.23 8.70 -2.48
N SER A 64 6.79 9.33 -1.49
CA SER A 64 8.22 9.55 -1.30
C SER A 64 8.61 8.91 0.02
N HIS A 65 9.86 8.48 0.13
CA HIS A 65 10.46 8.10 1.42
C HIS A 65 10.62 9.32 2.35
N LEU A 66 10.48 10.52 1.79
CA LEU A 66 10.54 11.78 2.55
C LEU A 66 9.15 12.15 3.05
N SER A 67 9.06 12.54 4.31
CA SER A 67 7.84 13.00 4.98
C SER A 67 7.86 14.53 5.14
N GLY A 68 6.68 15.13 5.29
CA GLY A 68 6.53 16.55 5.58
C GLY A 68 6.11 17.38 4.37
N PHE A 69 5.53 18.54 4.66
CA PHE A 69 5.03 19.46 3.64
C PHE A 69 6.17 20.05 2.79
N GLU A 70 7.32 20.26 3.36
CA GLU A 70 8.54 20.74 2.72
C GLU A 70 9.03 19.83 1.59
N ASN A 71 8.66 18.56 1.62
CA ASN A 71 8.97 17.57 0.59
C ASN A 71 7.80 17.34 -0.39
N SER A 72 6.76 18.18 -0.33
CA SER A 72 5.62 18.09 -1.26
C SER A 72 6.05 18.57 -2.66
N SER A 73 5.38 18.02 -3.69
CA SER A 73 5.59 18.41 -5.09
C SER A 73 4.26 18.64 -5.77
N GLU A 74 4.16 19.70 -6.58
CA GLU A 74 2.98 19.97 -7.41
C GLU A 74 2.68 18.83 -8.40
N ASN A 75 3.71 18.07 -8.79
CA ASN A 75 3.61 16.96 -9.72
C ASN A 75 3.56 15.59 -9.04
N LEU A 76 3.26 15.52 -7.73
CA LEU A 76 3.27 14.29 -6.94
C LEU A 76 2.46 13.16 -7.58
N PHE A 77 1.31 13.48 -8.18
CA PHE A 77 0.39 12.52 -8.78
C PHE A 77 0.52 12.43 -10.32
N ALA A 78 1.28 13.32 -10.95
CA ALA A 78 1.39 13.37 -12.40
C ALA A 78 2.01 12.07 -12.96
N GLY A 79 1.30 11.41 -13.88
CA GLY A 79 1.71 10.13 -14.47
C GLY A 79 1.67 8.94 -13.52
N LYS A 80 1.24 9.14 -12.26
CA LYS A 80 1.08 8.06 -11.28
C LYS A 80 -0.33 7.48 -11.35
N THR A 81 -0.50 6.27 -10.86
CA THR A 81 -1.81 5.62 -10.80
C THR A 81 -2.55 6.02 -9.52
N THR A 82 -3.84 6.31 -9.64
CA THR A 82 -4.76 6.36 -8.51
C THR A 82 -5.84 5.31 -8.70
N ILE A 83 -5.93 4.40 -7.75
CA ILE A 83 -7.03 3.43 -7.70
C ILE A 83 -8.23 4.11 -7.05
N ILE A 84 -9.40 3.94 -7.64
CA ILE A 84 -10.67 4.35 -7.04
C ILE A 84 -11.61 3.17 -6.94
N SER A 85 -12.47 3.17 -5.93
CA SER A 85 -13.47 2.13 -5.72
C SER A 85 -14.77 2.75 -5.20
N SER A 86 -15.90 2.21 -5.67
CA SER A 86 -17.23 2.61 -5.22
C SER A 86 -17.79 1.58 -4.22
N LEU A 87 -18.47 2.07 -3.18
CA LEU A 87 -19.24 1.29 -2.21
C LEU A 87 -20.76 1.51 -2.42
N GLY A 88 -21.21 1.60 -3.66
CA GLY A 88 -22.59 2.00 -4.00
C GLY A 88 -22.73 3.49 -4.22
N SER A 89 -21.62 4.19 -4.47
CA SER A 89 -21.58 5.63 -4.71
C SER A 89 -22.36 6.00 -5.97
N SER A 90 -23.02 7.17 -5.96
CA SER A 90 -23.69 7.66 -7.16
C SER A 90 -22.67 8.04 -8.24
N LYS A 91 -23.13 7.91 -9.50
CA LYS A 91 -22.31 8.28 -10.66
C LYS A 91 -21.83 9.74 -10.59
N PHE A 92 -22.64 10.63 -10.06
CA PHE A 92 -22.30 12.06 -9.90
C PHE A 92 -21.07 12.23 -9.02
N HIS A 93 -21.01 11.59 -7.86
CA HIS A 93 -19.89 11.70 -6.94
C HIS A 93 -18.65 10.95 -7.46
N LEU A 94 -18.85 9.80 -8.10
CA LEU A 94 -17.78 9.04 -8.73
C LEU A 94 -17.08 9.89 -9.83
N ASP A 95 -17.85 10.46 -10.73
CA ASP A 95 -17.33 11.31 -11.84
C ASP A 95 -16.55 12.53 -11.27
N ARG A 96 -17.02 13.13 -10.18
CA ARG A 96 -16.32 14.26 -9.53
C ARG A 96 -14.96 13.85 -8.96
N ILE A 97 -14.87 12.72 -8.27
CA ILE A 97 -13.60 12.25 -7.71
C ILE A 97 -12.65 11.77 -8.83
N GLN A 98 -13.17 11.11 -9.87
CA GLN A 98 -12.37 10.78 -11.05
C GLN A 98 -11.77 12.04 -11.69
N ASN A 99 -12.59 13.07 -11.90
CA ASN A 99 -12.16 14.32 -12.49
C ASN A 99 -11.14 15.07 -11.60
N LEU A 100 -11.30 15.00 -10.28
CA LEU A 100 -10.29 15.53 -9.35
C LEU A 100 -8.92 14.88 -9.60
N TRP A 101 -8.84 13.54 -9.62
CA TRP A 101 -7.58 12.84 -9.83
C TRP A 101 -7.01 13.06 -11.24
N LYS A 102 -7.87 13.09 -12.26
CA LYS A 102 -7.45 13.44 -13.63
C LYS A 102 -6.91 14.87 -13.74
N SER A 103 -7.49 15.83 -13.02
CA SER A 103 -6.99 17.21 -12.99
C SER A 103 -5.60 17.33 -12.36
N LEU A 104 -5.28 16.40 -11.46
CA LEU A 104 -3.93 16.22 -10.88
C LEU A 104 -3.00 15.39 -11.79
N LYS A 105 -3.42 15.14 -13.05
CA LYS A 105 -2.68 14.36 -14.06
C LYS A 105 -2.40 12.91 -13.64
N SER A 106 -3.20 12.34 -12.74
CA SER A 106 -3.11 10.94 -12.35
C SER A 106 -3.82 10.03 -13.35
N ASN A 107 -3.27 8.83 -13.56
CA ASN A 107 -3.92 7.75 -14.30
C ASN A 107 -4.92 7.06 -13.37
N VAL A 108 -6.21 7.29 -13.59
CA VAL A 108 -7.27 6.74 -12.73
C VAL A 108 -7.67 5.36 -13.20
N ILE A 109 -7.64 4.38 -12.31
CA ILE A 109 -8.08 3.00 -12.53
C ILE A 109 -9.18 2.70 -11.52
N GLU A 110 -10.31 2.22 -12.00
CA GLU A 110 -11.38 1.72 -11.15
C GLU A 110 -11.13 0.24 -10.82
N LEU A 111 -11.17 -0.10 -9.54
CA LEU A 111 -10.99 -1.45 -9.03
C LEU A 111 -12.09 -1.74 -8.01
N ASP A 112 -12.61 -2.97 -8.02
CA ASP A 112 -13.52 -3.41 -6.99
C ASP A 112 -12.82 -3.35 -5.61
N TYR A 113 -13.51 -2.76 -4.64
CA TYR A 113 -12.98 -2.58 -3.29
C TYR A 113 -12.67 -3.91 -2.58
N GLU A 114 -13.35 -4.99 -2.91
CA GLU A 114 -13.08 -6.33 -2.34
C GLU A 114 -11.73 -6.88 -2.79
N ASN A 115 -11.28 -6.51 -3.99
CA ASN A 115 -10.01 -6.93 -4.55
C ASN A 115 -8.84 -6.00 -4.21
N HIS A 116 -9.12 -4.76 -3.75
CA HIS A 116 -8.08 -3.76 -3.50
C HIS A 116 -7.02 -4.27 -2.52
N ASP A 117 -7.41 -4.59 -1.29
CA ASP A 117 -6.45 -4.96 -0.23
C ASP A 117 -5.76 -6.30 -0.53
N LYS A 118 -6.44 -7.23 -1.21
CA LYS A 118 -5.83 -8.48 -1.68
C LYS A 118 -4.73 -8.22 -2.71
N LEU A 119 -4.98 -7.36 -3.70
CA LEU A 119 -4.01 -7.01 -4.72
C LEU A 119 -2.78 -6.32 -4.10
N PHE A 120 -3.02 -5.27 -3.29
CA PHE A 120 -1.95 -4.49 -2.68
C PHE A 120 -1.20 -5.25 -1.58
N SER A 121 -1.82 -6.24 -0.95
CA SER A 121 -1.13 -7.17 -0.08
C SER A 121 0.03 -7.89 -0.79
N LEU A 122 -0.17 -8.35 -2.03
CA LEU A 122 0.84 -9.04 -2.83
C LEU A 122 1.82 -8.09 -3.51
N THR A 123 1.31 -6.99 -4.10
CA THR A 123 2.11 -6.15 -5.00
C THR A 123 2.87 -5.03 -4.28
N SER A 124 2.49 -4.71 -3.04
CA SER A 124 3.10 -3.63 -2.26
C SER A 124 3.48 -4.07 -0.84
N HIS A 125 2.53 -4.61 -0.06
CA HIS A 125 2.76 -4.83 1.36
C HIS A 125 3.72 -5.98 1.62
N LEU A 126 3.55 -7.11 0.92
CA LEU A 126 4.46 -8.26 1.02
C LEU A 126 5.90 -7.90 0.63
N PRO A 127 6.19 -7.21 -0.49
CA PRO A 127 7.54 -6.73 -0.80
C PRO A 127 8.19 -5.90 0.29
N HIS A 128 7.45 -4.99 0.94
CA HIS A 128 7.97 -4.22 2.06
C HIS A 128 8.19 -5.08 3.29
N PHE A 129 7.27 -6.00 3.59
CA PHE A 129 7.44 -6.95 4.70
C PHE A 129 8.72 -7.78 4.53
N VAL A 130 8.99 -8.27 3.33
CA VAL A 130 10.23 -8.99 2.98
C VAL A 130 11.44 -8.08 3.16
N ALA A 131 11.37 -6.82 2.72
CA ALA A 131 12.46 -5.88 2.86
C ALA A 131 12.85 -5.66 4.33
N TYR A 132 11.87 -5.39 5.21
CA TYR A 132 12.12 -5.26 6.64
C TYR A 132 12.69 -6.54 7.26
N SER A 133 12.16 -7.70 6.86
CA SER A 133 12.64 -9.00 7.35
C SER A 133 14.08 -9.28 6.92
N LEU A 134 14.43 -9.00 5.66
CA LEU A 134 15.79 -9.15 5.14
C LEU A 134 16.76 -8.20 5.85
N MET A 135 16.38 -6.96 6.05
CA MET A 135 17.22 -5.99 6.78
C MET A 135 17.47 -6.44 8.22
N LYS A 136 16.47 -7.06 8.87
CA LYS A 136 16.64 -7.62 10.22
C LYS A 136 17.65 -8.77 10.22
N VAL A 137 17.59 -9.68 9.23
CA VAL A 137 18.58 -10.76 9.08
C VAL A 137 19.98 -10.22 8.90
N LEU A 138 20.18 -9.21 8.04
CA LEU A 138 21.50 -8.60 7.81
C LEU A 138 22.03 -7.92 9.07
N HIS A 139 21.18 -7.19 9.77
CA HIS A 139 21.53 -6.55 11.05
C HIS A 139 21.97 -7.58 12.10
N ASP A 140 21.23 -8.66 12.27
CA ASP A 140 21.52 -9.68 13.28
C ASP A 140 22.82 -10.46 12.97
N ASN A 141 23.25 -10.45 11.71
CA ASN A 141 24.54 -11.01 11.29
C ASN A 141 25.66 -9.98 11.21
N ASN A 142 25.44 -8.75 11.69
CA ASN A 142 26.41 -7.65 11.70
C ASN A 142 27.00 -7.32 10.34
N ILE A 143 26.18 -7.41 9.27
CA ILE A 143 26.64 -7.10 7.91
C ILE A 143 26.72 -5.58 7.70
N ASP A 144 27.89 -5.11 7.25
CA ASP A 144 28.06 -3.72 6.81
C ASP A 144 27.42 -3.52 5.44
N ILE A 145 26.14 -3.11 5.45
CA ILE A 145 25.38 -2.86 4.23
C ILE A 145 25.90 -1.68 3.41
N SER A 146 26.64 -0.75 4.04
CA SER A 146 27.21 0.41 3.34
C SER A 146 28.31 0.00 2.37
N THR A 147 29.10 -0.98 2.75
CA THR A 147 30.20 -1.50 1.95
C THR A 147 29.77 -2.56 0.94
N TYR A 148 28.83 -3.45 1.34
CA TYR A 148 28.54 -4.66 0.56
C TYR A 148 27.23 -4.64 -0.23
N ALA A 149 26.45 -3.55 -0.18
CA ALA A 149 25.17 -3.47 -0.89
C ALA A 149 25.33 -3.31 -2.41
N GLY A 150 25.15 -4.40 -3.14
CA GLY A 150 24.94 -4.36 -4.59
C GLY A 150 23.58 -3.79 -4.98
N ALA A 151 23.33 -3.62 -6.30
CA ALA A 151 22.11 -2.99 -6.83
C ALA A 151 20.82 -3.66 -6.31
N GLY A 152 20.76 -5.00 -6.28
CA GLY A 152 19.60 -5.72 -5.76
C GLY A 152 19.30 -5.41 -4.30
N LEU A 153 20.31 -5.42 -3.41
CA LEU A 153 20.12 -5.13 -2.01
C LEU A 153 19.71 -3.66 -1.78
N LYS A 154 20.18 -2.72 -2.60
CA LYS A 154 19.81 -1.30 -2.50
C LYS A 154 18.32 -1.06 -2.62
N GLU A 155 17.59 -1.86 -3.42
CA GLU A 155 16.13 -1.75 -3.50
C GLU A 155 15.45 -2.18 -2.19
N PHE A 156 15.89 -3.26 -1.55
CA PHE A 156 15.39 -3.66 -0.23
C PHE A 156 15.70 -2.62 0.85
N ILE A 157 16.91 -2.03 0.82
CA ILE A 157 17.27 -0.92 1.70
C ILE A 157 16.30 0.25 1.49
N ARG A 158 16.07 0.67 0.24
CA ARG A 158 15.14 1.76 -0.07
C ARG A 158 13.73 1.50 0.47
N LEU A 159 13.19 0.29 0.28
CA LEU A 159 11.87 -0.07 0.80
C LEU A 159 11.83 -0.02 2.34
N SER A 160 12.86 -0.52 3.01
CA SER A 160 12.92 -0.58 4.48
C SER A 160 13.17 0.78 5.16
N GLN A 161 13.56 1.82 4.42
CA GLN A 161 13.73 3.18 4.92
C GLN A 161 12.42 3.97 4.99
N SER A 162 11.31 3.39 4.58
CA SER A 162 9.98 4.00 4.71
C SER A 162 9.54 4.09 6.18
N SER A 163 8.57 5.00 6.48
CA SER A 163 8.11 5.23 7.86
C SER A 163 7.67 3.95 8.56
N PRO A 164 8.29 3.56 9.68
CA PRO A 164 7.92 2.36 10.44
C PRO A 164 6.50 2.44 11.01
N GLU A 165 6.03 3.65 11.40
CA GLU A 165 4.68 3.86 11.92
C GLU A 165 3.63 3.61 10.85
N MET A 166 3.87 4.13 9.63
CA MET A 166 2.96 3.92 8.50
C MET A 166 2.90 2.43 8.12
N TRP A 167 4.05 1.79 7.97
CA TRP A 167 4.10 0.38 7.58
C TRP A 167 3.58 -0.55 8.67
N GLY A 168 3.81 -0.22 9.95
CA GLY A 168 3.21 -0.94 11.07
C GLY A 168 1.68 -0.91 11.02
N ASP A 169 1.08 0.26 10.73
CA ASP A 169 -0.36 0.38 10.55
C ASP A 169 -0.86 -0.40 9.32
N ILE A 170 -0.15 -0.35 8.18
CA ILE A 170 -0.49 -1.10 6.96
C ILE A 170 -0.46 -2.61 7.23
N PHE A 171 0.61 -3.12 7.83
CA PHE A 171 0.76 -4.56 8.12
C PHE A 171 -0.32 -5.08 9.05
N GLN A 172 -0.72 -4.29 10.06
CA GLN A 172 -1.77 -4.67 11.01
C GLN A 172 -3.18 -4.54 10.43
N SER A 173 -3.39 -3.66 9.44
CA SER A 173 -4.72 -3.34 8.92
C SER A 173 -5.12 -4.17 7.71
N ASN A 174 -4.17 -4.72 6.94
CA ASN A 174 -4.51 -5.52 5.75
C ASN A 174 -4.82 -6.97 6.14
N ALA A 175 -6.10 -7.33 6.06
CA ALA A 175 -6.59 -8.67 6.45
C ALA A 175 -6.03 -9.82 5.59
N HIS A 176 -5.50 -9.54 4.39
CA HIS A 176 -4.97 -10.57 3.48
C HIS A 176 -3.48 -10.83 3.68
N LEU A 177 -2.76 -9.92 4.37
CA LEU A 177 -1.30 -9.96 4.40
C LEU A 177 -0.75 -11.23 5.08
N ASN A 178 -1.30 -11.62 6.23
CA ASN A 178 -0.82 -12.80 6.95
C ASN A 178 -0.89 -14.06 6.10
N LYS A 179 -2.01 -14.27 5.37
CA LYS A 179 -2.14 -15.39 4.45
C LYS A 179 -1.03 -15.40 3.39
N HIS A 180 -0.75 -14.25 2.77
CA HIS A 180 0.27 -14.15 1.73
C HIS A 180 1.70 -14.26 2.30
N ILE A 181 1.91 -13.90 3.57
CA ILE A 181 3.17 -14.17 4.28
C ILE A 181 3.35 -15.69 4.46
N ASP A 182 2.31 -16.41 4.88
CA ASP A 182 2.36 -17.87 5.04
C ASP A 182 2.67 -18.53 3.70
N GLU A 183 2.00 -18.13 2.62
CA GLU A 183 2.28 -18.62 1.25
C GLU A 183 3.74 -18.34 0.83
N LEU A 184 4.29 -17.16 1.17
CA LEU A 184 5.69 -16.85 0.89
C LEU A 184 6.65 -17.73 1.70
N VAL A 185 6.36 -17.94 2.98
CA VAL A 185 7.17 -18.82 3.85
C VAL A 185 7.22 -20.23 3.28
N GLU A 186 6.09 -20.78 2.82
CA GLU A 186 6.05 -22.08 2.15
C GLU A 186 6.98 -22.12 0.92
N LYS A 187 6.92 -21.07 0.09
CA LYS A 187 7.78 -20.97 -1.10
C LYS A 187 9.27 -20.79 -0.77
N LEU A 188 9.59 -20.10 0.33
CA LEU A 188 10.96 -20.01 0.82
C LEU A 188 11.50 -21.34 1.32
N ILE A 189 10.66 -22.14 2.01
CA ILE A 189 11.02 -23.50 2.45
C ILE A 189 11.24 -24.40 1.22
N GLU A 190 10.31 -24.42 0.27
CA GLU A 190 10.42 -25.17 -0.98
C GLU A 190 11.73 -24.84 -1.72
N LEU A 191 12.03 -23.57 -1.92
CA LEU A 191 13.26 -23.13 -2.57
C LEU A 191 14.52 -23.52 -1.79
N LYS A 192 14.49 -23.43 -0.46
CA LYS A 192 15.58 -23.88 0.41
C LYS A 192 15.83 -25.39 0.26
N GLU A 193 14.79 -26.21 0.22
CA GLU A 193 14.89 -27.65 0.04
C GLU A 193 15.50 -27.97 -1.34
N LEU A 194 15.02 -27.34 -2.41
CA LEU A 194 15.57 -27.47 -3.75
C LEU A 194 17.05 -27.05 -3.81
N SER A 195 17.42 -25.95 -3.15
CA SER A 195 18.80 -25.48 -3.11
C SER A 195 19.75 -26.40 -2.36
N SER A 196 19.22 -27.14 -1.38
CA SER A 196 19.96 -28.11 -0.56
C SER A 196 20.00 -29.51 -1.18
N SER A 197 19.12 -29.78 -2.14
CA SER A 197 19.08 -31.04 -2.87
C SER A 197 20.27 -31.14 -3.84
N LYS A 198 20.65 -32.38 -4.20
CA LYS A 198 21.63 -32.61 -5.26
C LYS A 198 21.00 -32.52 -6.66
N ASP A 199 19.69 -32.29 -6.75
CA ASP A 199 18.95 -32.19 -8.00
C ASP A 199 19.03 -30.77 -8.58
N GLY A 200 20.11 -30.47 -9.27
CA GLY A 200 20.29 -29.18 -9.94
C GLY A 200 19.33 -28.93 -11.11
N PHE A 201 18.67 -30.00 -11.65
CA PHE A 201 17.68 -29.85 -12.71
C PHE A 201 16.37 -29.26 -12.14
N ALA A 202 15.82 -29.82 -11.08
CA ALA A 202 14.60 -29.35 -10.43
C ALA A 202 14.72 -27.88 -9.97
N LEU A 203 15.88 -27.50 -9.38
CA LEU A 203 16.14 -26.11 -9.00
C LEU A 203 16.12 -25.17 -10.22
N LYS A 204 16.76 -25.57 -11.34
CA LYS A 204 16.76 -24.75 -12.55
C LYS A 204 15.36 -24.62 -13.16
N GLU A 205 14.55 -25.66 -13.19
CA GLU A 205 13.17 -25.61 -13.65
C GLU A 205 12.36 -24.61 -12.79
N TYR A 206 12.45 -24.72 -11.48
CA TYR A 206 11.79 -23.79 -10.55
C TYR A 206 12.15 -22.33 -10.87
N LEU A 207 13.45 -22.02 -11.00
CA LEU A 207 13.92 -20.65 -11.27
C LEU A 207 13.55 -20.15 -12.67
N ASN A 208 13.46 -21.02 -13.66
CA ASN A 208 13.09 -20.64 -15.02
C ASN A 208 11.60 -20.37 -15.20
N HIS A 209 10.75 -20.89 -14.31
CA HIS A 209 9.29 -20.71 -14.38
C HIS A 209 8.86 -19.24 -14.44
N PHE A 210 9.65 -18.32 -13.89
CA PHE A 210 9.36 -16.89 -13.79
C PHE A 210 10.08 -16.03 -14.84
N LYS A 211 10.86 -16.64 -15.75
CA LYS A 211 11.47 -15.91 -16.87
C LYS A 211 10.41 -15.73 -17.97
N GLN A 212 9.96 -14.48 -18.13
CA GLN A 212 9.16 -14.05 -19.27
C GLN A 212 10.05 -13.54 -20.38
#